data_de1e01aa3da7c1cc54bb3b0ac1dcf5e4
#
_entry.id   de1e01aa3da7c1cc54bb3b0ac1dcf5e4
#
_cell.length_a   1.000
_cell.length_b   1.000
_cell.length_c   1.000
_cell.angle_alpha   90.00
_cell.angle_beta   90.00
_cell.angle_gamma   90.00
#
_symmetry.space_group_name_H-M   'P 1'
#
loop_
_entity.id
_entity.type
_entity.pdbx_description
1 polymer ?
#
loop_
_entity_poly.entity_id
_entity_poly.type
_entity_poly.pdbx_seq_one_letter_code
_entity_poly.pdbx_strand_id
1 'polypeptide(L)'
;MKRVALLLVCLLAAAVRADDDPPRYNQVRLQAQQSESVSNDTMHVTLNTYAEMQDSSKLAARINSDMDWALAKAKQYAGVKVSTGGYQTWPVTRKEVTVAWRGQQDLMLESRDTEKLSQLTGQLQEKMKIKSMSFSVSDEKRTAVENRLIDTALNAFKVRARIVGDN
;
A
#
# COMPACT_ATOMS: atom_id res chain seq x y z
N MET A 1 -15.25 -65.21 -25.09
CA MET A 1 -14.51 -64.03 -24.74
C MET A 1 -15.33 -63.01 -23.91
N LYS A 2 -16.23 -63.44 -23.01
CA LYS A 2 -17.11 -62.55 -22.19
C LYS A 2 -16.98 -62.77 -20.67
N ARG A 3 -15.98 -63.53 -20.22
CA ARG A 3 -15.79 -63.86 -18.77
C ARG A 3 -14.52 -63.32 -18.12
N VAL A 4 -13.69 -62.56 -18.85
CA VAL A 4 -12.45 -61.95 -18.32
C VAL A 4 -12.64 -60.47 -17.93
N ALA A 5 -13.73 -59.82 -18.37
CA ALA A 5 -13.96 -58.38 -18.09
C ALA A 5 -14.59 -58.09 -16.69
N LEU A 6 -15.02 -59.12 -15.95
CA LEU A 6 -15.70 -58.92 -14.65
C LEU A 6 -14.79 -58.97 -13.44
N LEU A 7 -13.52 -59.34 -13.59
CA LEU A 7 -12.54 -59.43 -12.48
C LEU A 7 -11.64 -58.21 -12.31
N LEU A 8 -11.71 -57.21 -13.19
CA LEU A 8 -10.86 -56.02 -13.13
C LEU A 8 -11.49 -54.81 -12.40
N VAL A 9 -12.78 -54.89 -12.04
CA VAL A 9 -13.50 -53.79 -11.38
C VAL A 9 -13.42 -53.84 -9.86
N CYS A 10 -13.03 -54.98 -9.27
CA CYS A 10 -12.97 -55.11 -7.80
C CYS A 10 -11.64 -54.71 -7.14
N LEU A 11 -10.65 -54.25 -7.89
CA LEU A 11 -9.33 -53.89 -7.31
C LEU A 11 -9.09 -52.39 -7.08
N LEU A 12 -10.06 -51.53 -7.35
CA LEU A 12 -9.90 -50.07 -7.17
C LEU A 12 -10.58 -49.49 -5.91
N ALA A 13 -11.06 -50.33 -5.01
CA ALA A 13 -11.80 -49.89 -3.82
C ALA A 13 -10.99 -49.98 -2.50
N ALA A 14 -9.69 -49.82 -2.54
CA ALA A 14 -8.90 -49.90 -1.30
C ALA A 14 -7.78 -48.86 -1.26
N ALA A 15 -8.10 -47.61 -1.03
CA ALA A 15 -7.19 -46.66 -0.40
C ALA A 15 -7.88 -45.35 -0.01
N VAL A 16 -9.05 -45.40 0.62
CA VAL A 16 -9.46 -44.30 1.53
C VAL A 16 -8.74 -44.58 2.84
N ARG A 17 -7.51 -44.14 2.97
CA ARG A 17 -6.96 -43.96 4.29
C ARG A 17 -7.71 -42.81 4.91
N ALA A 18 -8.63 -43.11 5.80
CA ALA A 18 -9.08 -42.16 6.80
C ALA A 18 -7.83 -41.81 7.62
N ASP A 19 -7.46 -40.57 7.59
CA ASP A 19 -6.43 -40.00 8.49
C ASP A 19 -7.13 -39.96 9.86
N ASP A 20 -7.09 -41.11 10.57
CA ASP A 20 -7.53 -41.21 11.97
C ASP A 20 -6.46 -40.52 12.82
N ASP A 21 -6.44 -39.17 12.78
CA ASP A 21 -5.72 -38.38 13.77
C ASP A 21 -6.32 -38.72 15.14
N PRO A 22 -5.56 -39.34 16.07
CA PRO A 22 -6.12 -39.81 17.33
C PRO A 22 -6.75 -38.62 18.08
N PRO A 23 -7.91 -38.80 18.72
CA PRO A 23 -8.56 -37.73 19.44
C PRO A 23 -7.61 -37.15 20.50
N ARG A 24 -7.26 -35.88 20.34
CA ARG A 24 -6.36 -35.16 21.20
C ARG A 24 -7.13 -34.73 22.47
N TYR A 25 -7.00 -35.52 23.53
CA TYR A 25 -7.59 -35.22 24.83
C TYR A 25 -6.71 -34.21 25.58
N ASN A 26 -7.30 -33.46 26.52
CA ASN A 26 -6.63 -32.51 27.40
C ASN A 26 -5.93 -31.34 26.69
N GLN A 27 -6.48 -30.88 25.57
CA GLN A 27 -6.00 -29.69 24.88
C GLN A 27 -6.97 -28.52 25.09
N VAL A 28 -6.42 -27.42 25.56
CA VAL A 28 -7.14 -26.15 25.67
C VAL A 28 -6.55 -25.17 24.67
N ARG A 29 -7.40 -24.61 23.80
CA ARG A 29 -6.98 -23.58 22.86
C ARG A 29 -7.23 -22.21 23.47
N LEU A 30 -6.16 -21.47 23.70
CA LEU A 30 -6.21 -20.10 24.24
C LEU A 30 -5.91 -19.11 23.13
N GLN A 31 -6.60 -17.97 23.16
CA GLN A 31 -6.39 -16.86 22.24
C GLN A 31 -6.35 -15.56 23.05
N ALA A 32 -5.35 -14.71 22.77
CA ALA A 32 -5.28 -13.35 23.30
C ALA A 32 -5.20 -12.38 22.13
N GLN A 33 -6.01 -11.34 22.16
CA GLN A 33 -6.03 -10.29 21.14
C GLN A 33 -5.96 -8.94 21.83
N GLN A 34 -5.18 -8.04 21.27
CA GLN A 34 -5.07 -6.65 21.71
C GLN A 34 -5.20 -5.72 20.53
N SER A 35 -5.80 -4.55 20.74
CA SER A 35 -5.94 -3.51 19.72
C SER A 35 -5.77 -2.15 20.37
N GLU A 36 -5.24 -1.20 19.60
CA GLU A 36 -5.05 0.19 20.01
C GLU A 36 -5.39 1.11 18.84
N SER A 37 -6.10 2.21 19.11
CA SER A 37 -6.31 3.27 18.12
C SER A 37 -5.14 4.22 18.14
N VAL A 38 -4.57 4.49 16.98
CA VAL A 38 -3.39 5.34 16.81
C VAL A 38 -3.73 6.49 15.87
N SER A 39 -3.41 7.73 16.28
CA SER A 39 -3.59 8.91 15.43
C SER A 39 -2.56 8.92 14.30
N ASN A 40 -2.98 9.36 13.11
CA ASN A 40 -2.07 9.63 12.01
C ASN A 40 -1.11 10.78 12.37
N ASP A 41 0.14 10.66 11.93
CA ASP A 41 1.22 11.62 12.19
C ASP A 41 2.01 11.99 10.93
N THR A 42 1.64 11.44 9.78
CA THR A 42 2.31 11.69 8.51
C THR A 42 1.29 12.10 7.45
N MET A 43 1.56 13.23 6.81
CA MET A 43 0.76 13.76 5.70
C MET A 43 1.43 13.40 4.38
N HIS A 44 0.64 12.95 3.42
CA HIS A 44 1.04 12.66 2.05
C HIS A 44 0.26 13.55 1.10
N VAL A 45 0.96 14.19 0.18
CA VAL A 45 0.36 15.00 -0.87
C VAL A 45 0.91 14.54 -2.21
N THR A 46 0.01 14.25 -3.14
CA THR A 46 0.36 14.03 -4.55
C THR A 46 -0.14 15.20 -5.36
N LEU A 47 0.78 15.88 -6.02
CA LEU A 47 0.46 16.90 -7.01
C LEU A 47 0.81 16.37 -8.39
N ASN A 48 0.20 16.93 -9.43
CA ASN A 48 0.59 16.64 -10.79
C ASN A 48 0.78 17.92 -11.61
N THR A 49 1.77 17.91 -12.51
CA THR A 49 1.83 18.82 -13.64
C THR A 49 1.15 18.17 -14.83
N TYR A 50 0.45 18.97 -15.63
CA TYR A 50 -0.29 18.54 -16.80
C TYR A 50 -0.20 19.58 -17.88
N ALA A 51 0.04 19.14 -19.10
CA ALA A 51 0.03 20.01 -20.28
C ALA A 51 -0.53 19.29 -21.52
N GLU A 52 -1.02 20.07 -22.47
CA GLU A 52 -1.42 19.63 -23.81
C GLU A 52 -0.79 20.55 -24.83
N MET A 53 -0.07 19.99 -25.82
CA MET A 53 0.61 20.73 -26.87
C MET A 53 0.58 19.94 -28.19
N GLN A 54 0.63 20.66 -29.33
CA GLN A 54 0.71 20.02 -30.64
C GLN A 54 2.06 19.32 -30.86
N ASP A 55 3.12 19.86 -30.29
CA ASP A 55 4.49 19.35 -30.40
C ASP A 55 4.86 18.57 -29.12
N SER A 56 5.21 17.29 -29.28
CA SER A 56 5.57 16.41 -28.19
C SER A 56 6.87 16.83 -27.48
N SER A 57 7.84 17.42 -28.22
CA SER A 57 9.09 17.89 -27.61
C SER A 57 8.85 19.13 -26.73
N LYS A 58 8.00 20.05 -27.18
CA LYS A 58 7.58 21.20 -26.36
C LYS A 58 6.77 20.80 -25.14
N LEU A 59 5.92 19.77 -25.29
CA LEU A 59 5.20 19.19 -24.17
C LEU A 59 6.15 18.65 -23.09
N ALA A 60 7.14 17.85 -23.50
CA ALA A 60 8.14 17.29 -22.59
C ALA A 60 8.93 18.40 -21.89
N ALA A 61 9.41 19.40 -22.65
CA ALA A 61 10.13 20.54 -22.10
C ALA A 61 9.29 21.31 -21.06
N ARG A 62 8.00 21.49 -21.32
CA ARG A 62 7.08 22.17 -20.37
C ARG A 62 6.93 21.37 -19.07
N ILE A 63 6.65 20.08 -19.15
CA ILE A 63 6.46 19.23 -17.95
C ILE A 63 7.75 19.17 -17.13
N ASN A 64 8.90 18.98 -17.80
CA ASN A 64 10.20 18.97 -17.12
C ASN A 64 10.47 20.31 -16.40
N SER A 65 10.22 21.44 -17.08
CA SER A 65 10.40 22.76 -16.49
C SER A 65 9.52 22.99 -15.24
N ASP A 66 8.25 22.57 -15.27
CA ASP A 66 7.35 22.69 -14.13
C ASP A 66 7.80 21.76 -12.98
N MET A 67 8.28 20.55 -13.31
CA MET A 67 8.81 19.61 -12.30
C MET A 67 10.11 20.12 -11.69
N ASP A 68 11.06 20.63 -12.47
CA ASP A 68 12.32 21.19 -11.97
C ASP A 68 12.05 22.37 -11.03
N TRP A 69 11.12 23.25 -11.40
CA TRP A 69 10.68 24.35 -10.53
C TRP A 69 10.10 23.82 -9.22
N ALA A 70 9.22 22.80 -9.27
CA ALA A 70 8.61 22.22 -8.08
C ALA A 70 9.64 21.56 -7.17
N LEU A 71 10.60 20.81 -7.74
CA LEU A 71 11.69 20.20 -6.99
C LEU A 71 12.61 21.25 -6.34
N ALA A 72 12.90 22.33 -7.04
CA ALA A 72 13.69 23.44 -6.49
C ALA A 72 12.98 24.13 -5.31
N LYS A 73 11.65 24.28 -5.37
CA LYS A 73 10.85 24.78 -4.25
C LYS A 73 10.86 23.80 -3.07
N ALA A 74 10.62 22.52 -3.33
CA ALA A 74 10.55 21.49 -2.30
C ALA A 74 11.88 21.32 -1.54
N LYS A 75 13.03 21.48 -2.18
CA LYS A 75 14.36 21.46 -1.55
C LYS A 75 14.55 22.52 -0.45
N GLN A 76 13.76 23.58 -0.44
CA GLN A 76 13.82 24.63 0.59
C GLN A 76 13.11 24.20 1.89
N TYR A 77 12.36 23.11 1.88
CA TYR A 77 11.58 22.62 3.01
C TYR A 77 12.24 21.38 3.63
N ALA A 78 13.12 21.61 4.59
CA ALA A 78 13.76 20.51 5.33
C ALA A 78 12.71 19.66 6.06
N GLY A 79 12.87 18.32 6.00
CA GLY A 79 11.94 17.36 6.61
C GLY A 79 10.75 16.97 5.73
N VAL A 80 10.70 17.48 4.49
CA VAL A 80 9.76 16.98 3.47
C VAL A 80 10.48 15.96 2.59
N LYS A 81 10.01 14.75 2.57
CA LYS A 81 10.44 13.73 1.60
C LYS A 81 9.75 14.01 0.27
N VAL A 82 10.55 13.96 -0.80
CA VAL A 82 10.10 14.28 -2.16
C VAL A 82 10.44 13.13 -3.09
N SER A 83 9.48 12.69 -3.86
CA SER A 83 9.68 11.70 -4.92
C SER A 83 8.84 12.07 -6.15
N THR A 84 9.32 11.67 -7.33
CA THR A 84 8.59 11.87 -8.58
C THR A 84 7.92 10.57 -8.99
N GLY A 85 6.67 10.67 -9.43
CA GLY A 85 5.91 9.56 -10.01
C GLY A 85 6.17 9.37 -11.49
N GLY A 86 5.41 8.48 -12.09
CA GLY A 86 5.53 8.15 -13.50
C GLY A 86 5.25 9.35 -14.39
N TYR A 87 6.11 9.55 -15.39
CA TYR A 87 5.89 10.43 -16.53
C TYR A 87 5.05 9.69 -17.57
N GLN A 88 3.95 10.29 -18.02
CA GLN A 88 3.04 9.68 -18.96
C GLN A 88 2.70 10.67 -20.09
N THR A 89 2.69 10.18 -21.32
CA THR A 89 2.23 10.95 -22.49
C THR A 89 1.29 10.09 -23.33
N TRP A 90 0.32 10.73 -23.95
CA TRP A 90 -0.60 10.10 -24.88
C TRP A 90 -1.08 11.07 -25.96
N PRO A 91 -1.38 10.57 -27.17
CA PRO A 91 -1.88 11.39 -28.26
C PRO A 91 -3.33 11.82 -28.02
N VAL A 92 -3.65 13.02 -28.47
CA VAL A 92 -5.03 13.51 -28.61
C VAL A 92 -5.42 13.36 -30.07
N THR A 93 -6.41 12.50 -30.35
CA THR A 93 -6.85 12.21 -31.71
C THR A 93 -8.22 12.84 -31.99
N ARG A 94 -8.39 13.37 -33.21
CA ARG A 94 -9.68 13.78 -33.78
C ARG A 94 -9.82 13.15 -35.15
N LYS A 95 -10.91 12.45 -35.41
CA LYS A 95 -11.13 11.75 -36.69
C LYS A 95 -9.90 10.91 -37.12
N GLU A 96 -9.39 10.11 -36.18
CA GLU A 96 -8.22 9.22 -36.36
C GLU A 96 -6.87 9.92 -36.64
N VAL A 97 -6.84 11.27 -36.61
CA VAL A 97 -5.61 12.03 -36.76
C VAL A 97 -5.16 12.58 -35.42
N THR A 98 -3.87 12.39 -35.09
CA THR A 98 -3.27 12.99 -33.90
C THR A 98 -3.16 14.49 -34.06
N VAL A 99 -3.84 15.26 -33.23
CA VAL A 99 -3.88 16.74 -33.31
C VAL A 99 -3.08 17.42 -32.22
N ALA A 100 -2.82 16.70 -31.11
CA ALA A 100 -2.02 17.19 -29.99
C ALA A 100 -1.50 16.01 -29.16
N TRP A 101 -0.65 16.32 -28.19
CA TRP A 101 -0.13 15.41 -27.19
C TRP A 101 -0.49 15.93 -25.80
N ARG A 102 -0.89 15.05 -24.92
CA ARG A 102 -1.04 15.30 -23.50
C ARG A 102 0.07 14.65 -22.73
N GLY A 103 0.47 15.29 -21.65
CA GLY A 103 1.44 14.72 -20.75
C GLY A 103 1.16 15.10 -19.31
N GLN A 104 1.59 14.25 -18.41
CA GLN A 104 1.53 14.51 -16.97
C GLN A 104 2.69 13.84 -16.24
N GLN A 105 3.02 14.40 -15.09
CA GLN A 105 3.96 13.79 -14.15
C GLN A 105 3.51 14.11 -12.73
N ASP A 106 3.60 13.12 -11.84
CA ASP A 106 3.24 13.26 -10.43
C ASP A 106 4.47 13.66 -9.60
N LEU A 107 4.24 14.51 -8.60
CA LEU A 107 5.16 14.83 -7.52
C LEU A 107 4.51 14.38 -6.22
N MET A 108 5.20 13.52 -5.48
CA MET A 108 4.75 13.00 -4.20
C MET A 108 5.57 13.61 -3.07
N LEU A 109 4.88 14.11 -2.08
CA LEU A 109 5.45 14.77 -0.91
C LEU A 109 4.95 14.05 0.35
N GLU A 110 5.84 13.87 1.32
CA GLU A 110 5.54 13.25 2.60
C GLU A 110 6.23 14.05 3.71
N SER A 111 5.52 14.33 4.80
CA SER A 111 6.10 14.95 5.99
C SER A 111 5.26 14.66 7.24
N ARG A 112 5.94 14.65 8.39
CA ARG A 112 5.29 14.72 9.71
C ARG A 112 4.95 16.14 10.11
N ASP A 113 5.64 17.13 9.54
CA ASP A 113 5.35 18.55 9.71
C ASP A 113 4.26 18.94 8.71
N THR A 114 3.00 18.79 9.13
CA THR A 114 1.82 19.06 8.31
C THR A 114 1.71 20.53 7.94
N GLU A 115 2.19 21.43 8.78
CA GLU A 115 2.13 22.86 8.51
C GLU A 115 3.09 23.25 7.38
N LYS A 116 4.36 22.82 7.47
CA LYS A 116 5.33 23.03 6.39
C LYS A 116 4.89 22.39 5.07
N LEU A 117 4.35 21.17 5.12
CA LEU A 117 3.90 20.51 3.91
C LEU A 117 2.70 21.23 3.29
N SER A 118 1.79 21.76 4.10
CA SER A 118 0.65 22.58 3.63
C SER A 118 1.12 23.88 2.97
N GLN A 119 2.11 24.57 3.57
CA GLN A 119 2.69 25.78 3.00
C GLN A 119 3.36 25.50 1.65
N LEU A 120 4.20 24.45 1.58
CA LEU A 120 4.82 24.04 0.32
C LEU A 120 3.75 23.68 -0.73
N THR A 121 2.75 22.89 -0.35
CA THR A 121 1.64 22.52 -1.23
C THR A 121 0.94 23.74 -1.80
N GLY A 122 0.67 24.75 -0.96
CA GLY A 122 0.07 26.02 -1.41
C GLY A 122 0.93 26.74 -2.45
N GLN A 123 2.24 26.79 -2.28
CA GLN A 123 3.16 27.39 -3.26
C GLN A 123 3.21 26.60 -4.58
N LEU A 124 3.21 25.27 -4.49
CA LEU A 124 3.29 24.43 -5.67
C LEU A 124 2.02 24.50 -6.56
N GLN A 125 0.88 24.88 -6.00
CA GLN A 125 -0.37 25.07 -6.76
C GLN A 125 -0.30 26.20 -7.80
N GLU A 126 0.76 27.03 -7.80
CA GLU A 126 1.01 28.00 -8.87
C GLU A 126 1.14 27.30 -10.24
N LYS A 127 1.75 26.10 -10.30
CA LYS A 127 2.01 25.36 -11.54
C LYS A 127 1.50 23.92 -11.52
N MET A 128 1.13 23.40 -10.38
CA MET A 128 0.71 22.02 -10.20
C MET A 128 -0.71 21.95 -9.62
N LYS A 129 -1.38 20.83 -9.83
CA LYS A 129 -2.70 20.55 -9.25
C LYS A 129 -2.57 19.48 -8.19
N ILE A 130 -3.28 19.64 -7.07
CA ILE A 130 -3.39 18.58 -6.07
C ILE A 130 -4.22 17.44 -6.69
N LYS A 131 -3.65 16.25 -6.68
CA LYS A 131 -4.31 15.01 -7.11
C LYS A 131 -4.91 14.27 -5.94
N SER A 132 -4.18 14.21 -4.82
CA SER A 132 -4.66 13.60 -3.58
C SER A 132 -3.93 14.16 -2.36
N MET A 133 -4.60 14.06 -1.22
CA MET A 133 -4.05 14.34 0.10
C MET A 133 -4.56 13.28 1.06
N SER A 134 -3.66 12.71 1.84
CA SER A 134 -4.01 11.66 2.81
C SER A 134 -3.11 11.73 4.04
N PHE A 135 -3.54 11.03 5.09
CA PHE A 135 -2.78 10.92 6.33
C PHE A 135 -2.59 9.46 6.69
N SER A 136 -1.44 9.13 7.24
CA SER A 136 -1.12 7.78 7.72
C SER A 136 -0.36 7.82 9.04
N VAL A 137 -0.23 6.66 9.66
CA VAL A 137 0.69 6.45 10.77
C VAL A 137 2.08 6.18 10.20
N SER A 138 3.10 6.87 10.70
CA SER A 138 4.49 6.62 10.30
C SER A 138 4.95 5.20 10.63
N ASP A 139 5.91 4.67 9.89
CA ASP A 139 6.43 3.31 10.09
C ASP A 139 7.05 3.15 11.48
N GLU A 140 7.74 4.16 11.99
CA GLU A 140 8.33 4.12 13.34
C GLU A 140 7.25 4.06 14.43
N LYS A 141 6.19 4.88 14.30
CA LYS A 141 5.07 4.86 15.24
C LYS A 141 4.30 3.55 15.17
N ARG A 142 4.08 3.03 13.95
CA ARG A 142 3.45 1.74 13.72
C ARG A 142 4.24 0.62 14.39
N THR A 143 5.54 0.51 14.13
CA THR A 143 6.41 -0.51 14.72
C THR A 143 6.44 -0.42 16.24
N ALA A 144 6.50 0.79 16.81
CA ALA A 144 6.47 0.97 18.26
C ALA A 144 5.15 0.47 18.89
N VAL A 145 4.02 0.74 18.24
CA VAL A 145 2.70 0.27 18.67
C VAL A 145 2.57 -1.24 18.52
N GLU A 146 2.99 -1.80 17.40
CA GLU A 146 2.96 -3.25 17.14
C GLU A 146 3.76 -4.01 18.21
N ASN A 147 4.99 -3.58 18.52
CA ASN A 147 5.81 -4.21 19.56
C ASN A 147 5.11 -4.16 20.93
N ARG A 148 4.55 -3.02 21.32
CA ARG A 148 3.79 -2.88 22.57
C ARG A 148 2.55 -3.80 22.62
N LEU A 149 1.83 -3.92 21.49
CA LEU A 149 0.67 -4.80 21.38
C LEU A 149 1.07 -6.28 21.50
N ILE A 150 2.19 -6.69 20.89
CA ILE A 150 2.74 -8.05 21.01
C ILE A 150 3.05 -8.35 22.48
N ASP A 151 3.77 -7.47 23.17
CA ASP A 151 4.11 -7.66 24.58
C ASP A 151 2.86 -7.77 25.47
N THR A 152 1.87 -6.91 25.24
CA THR A 152 0.60 -6.92 25.97
C THR A 152 -0.20 -8.19 25.68
N ALA A 153 -0.26 -8.64 24.44
CA ALA A 153 -0.95 -9.87 24.05
C ALA A 153 -0.27 -11.11 24.66
N LEU A 154 1.06 -11.17 24.64
CA LEU A 154 1.82 -12.26 25.26
C LEU A 154 1.60 -12.33 26.78
N ASN A 155 1.56 -11.18 27.46
CA ASN A 155 1.28 -11.12 28.88
C ASN A 155 -0.16 -11.57 29.19
N ALA A 156 -1.14 -11.12 28.40
CA ALA A 156 -2.53 -11.58 28.55
C ALA A 156 -2.67 -13.08 28.30
N PHE A 157 -1.95 -13.62 27.31
CA PHE A 157 -1.91 -15.06 27.04
C PHE A 157 -1.33 -15.85 28.21
N LYS A 158 -0.19 -15.42 28.77
CA LYS A 158 0.44 -16.06 29.96
C LYS A 158 -0.47 -16.08 31.15
N VAL A 159 -1.20 -14.99 31.43
CA VAL A 159 -2.18 -14.92 32.54
C VAL A 159 -3.30 -15.91 32.30
N ARG A 160 -3.89 -15.99 31.12
CA ARG A 160 -4.93 -16.97 30.77
C ARG A 160 -4.44 -18.41 30.89
N ALA A 161 -3.22 -18.68 30.42
CA ALA A 161 -2.63 -20.01 30.50
C ALA A 161 -2.46 -20.49 31.96
N ARG A 162 -2.04 -19.60 32.87
CA ARG A 162 -1.96 -19.90 34.30
C ARG A 162 -3.33 -20.22 34.90
N ILE A 163 -4.35 -19.40 34.62
CA ILE A 163 -5.72 -19.64 35.14
C ILE A 163 -6.23 -21.01 34.73
N VAL A 164 -5.91 -21.46 33.49
CA VAL A 164 -6.34 -22.79 33.01
C VAL A 164 -5.49 -23.92 33.58
N GLY A 165 -4.18 -23.68 33.82
CA GLY A 165 -3.28 -24.70 34.34
C GLY A 165 -3.40 -24.92 35.85
N ASP A 166 -3.93 -23.93 36.58
CA ASP A 166 -4.11 -23.99 38.06
C ASP A 166 -5.48 -24.56 38.44
N ASN A 167 -6.39 -24.86 37.51
CA ASN A 167 -7.70 -25.48 37.68
C ASN A 167 -7.73 -26.90 37.13
#